data_6e3c43e53c725aeadaad450290f303ec
#
_entry.id   6e3c43e53c725aeadaad450290f303ec
#
_cell.length_a   1.000
_cell.length_b   1.000
_cell.length_c   1.000
_cell.angle_alpha   90.00
_cell.angle_beta   90.00
_cell.angle_gamma   90.00
#
_symmetry.space_group_name_H-M   'P 1'
#
loop_
_entity.id
_entity.type
_entity.pdbx_description
1 polymer ?
#
loop_
_entity_poly.entity_id
_entity_poly.type
_entity_poly.pdbx_seq_one_letter_code
_entity_poly.pdbx_strand_id
1 'polypeptide(L)'
;MLTATVVNSEEVFLPLFTISAGVLVLVVLQNILPKEEINRLLSFENNVNTWKLIGWVLLLDIFVILPLHAAFTLLVFPDAEQQEVINLFKESSGFSLVILALTVSVFTPFAEEFLFRGFILTMLLKRYSPIVSIVISSFVFSIAHEPIAMALAFGGGCLYGWLRVKTGSIYPSMIAHAIWNGFITLVVIFA
;
A
#
# COMPACT_ATOMS: atom_id res chain seq x y z
N MET A 1 -22.57 24.61 -22.33
CA MET A 1 -23.02 24.80 -20.95
C MET A 1 -22.02 24.03 -20.09
N LEU A 2 -21.03 24.69 -19.49
CA LEU A 2 -20.05 24.10 -18.60
C LEU A 2 -20.77 23.78 -17.29
N THR A 3 -21.13 22.53 -17.08
CA THR A 3 -21.55 22.07 -15.75
C THR A 3 -20.30 22.16 -14.86
N ALA A 4 -20.28 23.14 -13.97
CA ALA A 4 -19.32 23.18 -12.89
C ALA A 4 -19.51 21.88 -12.08
N THR A 5 -18.58 20.94 -12.21
CA THR A 5 -18.51 19.78 -11.35
C THR A 5 -18.24 20.32 -9.96
N VAL A 6 -19.24 20.26 -9.09
CA VAL A 6 -19.06 20.54 -7.66
C VAL A 6 -18.17 19.41 -7.14
N VAL A 7 -16.90 19.69 -6.95
CA VAL A 7 -15.95 18.76 -6.32
C VAL A 7 -16.47 18.50 -4.91
N ASN A 8 -16.85 17.26 -4.62
CA ASN A 8 -17.35 16.89 -3.31
C ASN A 8 -16.24 17.09 -2.28
N SER A 9 -16.53 17.67 -1.14
CA SER A 9 -15.53 17.93 -0.09
C SER A 9 -14.76 16.65 0.34
N GLU A 10 -15.40 15.49 0.28
CA GLU A 10 -14.80 14.20 0.57
C GLU A 10 -13.72 13.79 -0.46
N GLU A 11 -13.90 14.14 -1.72
CA GLU A 11 -12.95 13.82 -2.81
C GLU A 11 -11.60 14.53 -2.63
N VAL A 12 -11.60 15.71 -2.04
CA VAL A 12 -10.36 16.46 -1.74
C VAL A 12 -9.80 16.06 -0.37
N PHE A 13 -10.66 15.70 0.57
CA PHE A 13 -10.27 15.37 1.93
C PHE A 13 -9.40 14.10 1.99
N LEU A 14 -9.77 13.03 1.29
CA LEU A 14 -9.06 11.76 1.35
C LEU A 14 -7.59 11.86 0.88
N PRO A 15 -7.25 12.44 -0.30
CA PRO A 15 -5.86 12.60 -0.70
C PRO A 15 -5.08 13.54 0.22
N LEU A 16 -5.68 14.62 0.70
CA LEU A 16 -5.02 15.52 1.66
C LEU A 16 -4.73 14.83 2.98
N PHE A 17 -5.66 14.03 3.49
CA PHE A 17 -5.49 13.26 4.71
C PHE A 17 -4.35 12.23 4.56
N THR A 18 -4.35 11.45 3.48
CA THR A 18 -3.32 10.42 3.25
C THR A 18 -1.92 11.02 3.09
N ILE A 19 -1.79 12.11 2.32
CA ILE A 19 -0.51 12.81 2.18
C ILE A 19 -0.04 13.38 3.52
N SER A 20 -0.93 14.05 4.26
CA SER A 20 -0.61 14.63 5.57
C SER A 20 -0.18 13.58 6.58
N ALA A 21 -0.84 12.42 6.60
CA ALA A 21 -0.47 11.29 7.44
C ALA A 21 0.94 10.77 7.09
N GLY A 22 1.24 10.57 5.80
CA GLY A 22 2.57 10.15 5.36
C GLY A 22 3.67 11.15 5.72
N VAL A 23 3.41 12.45 5.54
CA VAL A 23 4.35 13.52 5.93
C VAL A 23 4.56 13.54 7.44
N LEU A 24 3.49 13.39 8.24
CA LEU A 24 3.61 13.33 9.70
C LEU A 24 4.50 12.17 10.14
N VAL A 25 4.28 10.98 9.59
CA VAL A 25 5.13 9.81 9.89
C VAL A 25 6.59 10.07 9.50
N LEU A 26 6.84 10.68 8.34
CA LEU A 26 8.19 11.05 7.93
C LEU A 26 8.86 12.01 8.93
N VAL A 27 8.14 13.04 9.38
CA VAL A 27 8.63 13.99 10.40
C VAL A 27 8.96 13.26 11.71
N VAL A 28 8.09 12.36 12.15
CA VAL A 28 8.34 11.53 13.35
C VAL A 28 9.61 10.69 13.16
N LEU A 29 9.76 10.00 12.02
CA LEU A 29 10.94 9.19 11.71
C LEU A 29 12.24 10.02 11.75
N GLN A 30 12.23 11.22 11.18
CA GLN A 30 13.39 12.12 11.17
C GLN A 30 13.80 12.57 12.58
N ASN A 31 12.87 12.58 13.55
CA ASN A 31 13.16 12.95 14.94
C ASN A 31 13.60 11.77 15.81
N ILE A 32 13.27 10.53 15.43
CA ILE A 32 13.57 9.36 16.28
C ILE A 32 14.68 8.45 15.74
N LEU A 33 15.01 8.55 14.45
CA LEU A 33 16.05 7.74 13.82
C LEU A 33 17.34 8.56 13.61
N PRO A 34 18.53 7.93 13.71
CA PRO A 34 19.78 8.52 13.28
C PRO A 34 19.77 8.93 11.81
N LYS A 35 20.50 9.98 11.45
CA LYS A 35 20.55 10.48 10.07
C LYS A 35 20.96 9.40 9.05
N GLU A 36 21.92 8.56 9.40
CA GLU A 36 22.39 7.46 8.55
C GLU A 36 21.27 6.45 8.27
N GLU A 37 20.47 6.14 9.29
CA GLU A 37 19.33 5.21 9.17
C GLU A 37 18.22 5.82 8.28
N ILE A 38 17.92 7.11 8.46
CA ILE A 38 16.98 7.85 7.59
C ILE A 38 17.50 7.91 6.16
N ASN A 39 18.76 8.25 5.94
CA ASN A 39 19.33 8.32 4.61
C ASN A 39 19.27 6.97 3.90
N ARG A 40 19.56 5.87 4.61
CA ARG A 40 19.40 4.51 4.07
C ARG A 40 17.95 4.18 3.79
N LEU A 41 17.05 4.49 4.71
CA LEU A 41 15.60 4.27 4.57
C LEU A 41 15.04 4.95 3.33
N LEU A 42 15.48 6.18 3.07
CA LEU A 42 15.03 7.03 1.95
C LEU A 42 15.99 6.99 0.75
N SER A 43 16.93 6.03 0.68
CA SER A 43 17.77 5.84 -0.49
C SER A 43 17.05 4.96 -1.53
N PHE A 44 17.30 5.22 -2.81
CA PHE A 44 16.84 4.35 -3.89
C PHE A 44 18.01 3.95 -4.78
N GLU A 45 18.33 2.67 -4.76
CA GLU A 45 19.32 2.11 -5.67
C GLU A 45 18.66 1.75 -7.00
N ASN A 46 18.76 2.65 -7.97
CA ASN A 46 18.25 2.41 -9.32
C ASN A 46 19.19 1.48 -10.10
N ASN A 47 19.09 0.19 -9.84
CA ASN A 47 19.85 -0.85 -10.51
C ASN A 47 18.98 -2.03 -10.93
N VAL A 48 19.51 -2.87 -11.82
CA VAL A 48 18.78 -4.02 -12.40
C VAL A 48 18.31 -4.99 -11.31
N ASN A 49 19.06 -5.15 -10.22
CA ASN A 49 18.68 -6.07 -9.13
C ASN A 49 17.47 -5.56 -8.36
N THR A 50 17.39 -4.26 -8.08
CA THR A 50 16.24 -3.65 -7.43
C THR A 50 14.97 -3.83 -8.26
N TRP A 51 15.04 -3.58 -9.57
CA TRP A 51 13.89 -3.78 -10.47
C TRP A 51 13.51 -5.25 -10.63
N LYS A 52 14.46 -6.18 -10.62
CA LYS A 52 14.17 -7.62 -10.59
C LYS A 52 13.43 -8.02 -9.31
N LEU A 53 13.84 -7.49 -8.15
CA LEU A 53 13.16 -7.77 -6.88
C LEU A 53 11.72 -7.25 -6.88
N ILE A 54 11.50 -6.02 -7.36
CA ILE A 54 10.14 -5.46 -7.55
C ILE A 54 9.33 -6.36 -8.48
N GLY A 55 9.87 -6.75 -9.63
CA GLY A 55 9.20 -7.64 -10.58
C GLY A 55 8.83 -8.99 -9.96
N TRP A 56 9.72 -9.61 -9.19
CA TRP A 56 9.42 -10.86 -8.49
C TRP A 56 8.30 -10.71 -7.45
N VAL A 57 8.28 -9.61 -6.70
CA VAL A 57 7.20 -9.32 -5.75
C VAL A 57 5.87 -9.19 -6.47
N LEU A 58 5.80 -8.43 -7.57
CA LEU A 58 4.56 -8.28 -8.36
C LEU A 58 4.09 -9.60 -8.99
N LEU A 59 5.02 -10.45 -9.45
CA LEU A 59 4.67 -11.80 -9.92
C LEU A 59 4.10 -12.67 -8.80
N LEU A 60 4.66 -12.60 -7.59
CA LEU A 60 4.13 -13.31 -6.43
C LEU A 60 2.76 -12.77 -6.01
N ASP A 61 2.54 -11.45 -6.07
CA ASP A 61 1.21 -10.87 -5.82
C ASP A 61 0.17 -11.43 -6.79
N ILE A 62 0.48 -11.47 -8.10
CA ILE A 62 -0.46 -11.94 -9.14
C ILE A 62 -0.69 -13.46 -9.06
N PHE A 63 0.38 -14.25 -8.97
CA PHE A 63 0.29 -15.70 -9.15
C PHE A 63 0.15 -16.49 -7.85
N VAL A 64 0.39 -15.88 -6.70
CA VAL A 64 0.30 -16.55 -5.40
C VAL A 64 -0.70 -15.84 -4.50
N ILE A 65 -0.51 -14.55 -4.21
CA ILE A 65 -1.31 -13.87 -3.20
C ILE A 65 -2.75 -13.66 -3.70
N LEU A 66 -2.93 -13.21 -4.93
CA LEU A 66 -4.27 -12.98 -5.50
C LEU A 66 -5.10 -14.27 -5.58
N PRO A 67 -4.60 -15.42 -6.09
CA PRO A 67 -5.35 -16.68 -6.06
C PRO A 67 -5.65 -17.19 -4.64
N LEU A 68 -4.71 -17.06 -3.71
CA LEU A 68 -4.95 -17.42 -2.31
C LEU A 68 -6.01 -16.54 -1.67
N HIS A 69 -5.98 -15.24 -1.95
CA HIS A 69 -7.02 -14.31 -1.51
C HIS A 69 -8.39 -14.67 -2.10
N ALA A 70 -8.47 -14.95 -3.40
CA ALA A 70 -9.71 -15.37 -4.05
C ALA A 70 -10.28 -16.65 -3.42
N ALA A 71 -9.42 -17.66 -3.17
CA ALA A 71 -9.81 -18.88 -2.48
C ALA A 71 -10.29 -18.60 -1.05
N PHE A 72 -9.58 -17.75 -0.30
CA PHE A 72 -9.98 -17.34 1.04
C PHE A 72 -11.34 -16.64 1.04
N THR A 73 -11.56 -15.70 0.12
CA THR A 73 -12.83 -14.98 0.01
C THR A 73 -13.99 -15.94 -0.29
N LEU A 74 -13.83 -16.85 -1.24
CA LEU A 74 -14.87 -17.83 -1.59
C LEU A 74 -15.20 -18.79 -0.43
N LEU A 75 -14.23 -19.12 0.41
CA LEU A 75 -14.43 -20.06 1.53
C LEU A 75 -14.98 -19.40 2.80
N VAL A 76 -14.53 -18.18 3.09
CA VAL A 76 -14.84 -17.50 4.37
C VAL A 76 -15.95 -16.47 4.23
N PHE A 77 -16.07 -15.85 3.06
CA PHE A 77 -17.02 -14.78 2.76
C PHE A 77 -17.81 -15.07 1.46
N PRO A 78 -18.50 -16.23 1.32
CA PRO A 78 -19.16 -16.61 0.07
C PRO A 78 -20.25 -15.61 -0.38
N ASP A 79 -20.87 -14.94 0.58
CA ASP A 79 -21.95 -13.96 0.34
C ASP A 79 -21.48 -12.51 0.52
N ALA A 80 -20.16 -12.27 0.47
CA ALA A 80 -19.64 -10.93 0.71
C ALA A 80 -20.07 -9.95 -0.38
N GLU A 81 -20.60 -8.82 0.05
CA GLU A 81 -20.85 -7.68 -0.82
C GLU A 81 -19.52 -7.08 -1.32
N GLN A 82 -19.61 -6.31 -2.40
CA GLN A 82 -18.42 -5.63 -2.95
C GLN A 82 -17.84 -4.66 -1.92
N GLN A 83 -16.51 -4.57 -1.91
CA GLN A 83 -15.79 -3.62 -1.06
C GLN A 83 -16.28 -2.19 -1.30
N GLU A 84 -16.35 -1.40 -0.25
CA GLU A 84 -16.82 -0.01 -0.30
C GLU A 84 -16.03 0.83 -1.32
N VAL A 85 -14.71 0.63 -1.40
CA VAL A 85 -13.86 1.31 -2.39
C VAL A 85 -14.27 1.02 -3.84
N ILE A 86 -14.73 -0.20 -4.14
CA ILE A 86 -15.22 -0.56 -5.49
C ILE A 86 -16.51 0.22 -5.83
N ASN A 87 -17.40 0.38 -4.87
CA ASN A 87 -18.61 1.18 -5.04
C ASN A 87 -18.27 2.66 -5.28
N LEU A 88 -17.32 3.21 -4.55
CA LEU A 88 -16.82 4.57 -4.79
C LEU A 88 -16.30 4.76 -6.22
N PHE A 89 -15.56 3.78 -6.76
CA PHE A 89 -15.10 3.84 -8.16
C PHE A 89 -16.26 3.82 -9.16
N LYS A 90 -17.29 2.99 -8.93
CA LYS A 90 -18.46 2.90 -9.80
C LYS A 90 -19.32 4.17 -9.82
N GLU A 91 -19.37 4.88 -8.70
CA GLU A 91 -20.13 6.13 -8.55
C GLU A 91 -19.33 7.36 -9.02
N SER A 92 -18.02 7.24 -9.13
CA SER A 92 -17.12 8.34 -9.52
C SER A 92 -17.03 8.49 -11.03
N SER A 93 -16.90 9.72 -11.53
CA SER A 93 -16.71 10.01 -12.95
C SER A 93 -15.87 11.27 -13.17
N GLY A 94 -15.31 11.39 -14.39
CA GLY A 94 -14.56 12.59 -14.76
C GLY A 94 -13.37 12.86 -13.83
N PHE A 95 -13.29 14.09 -13.31
CA PHE A 95 -12.17 14.52 -12.46
C PHE A 95 -12.12 13.77 -11.12
N SER A 96 -13.28 13.49 -10.52
CA SER A 96 -13.39 12.72 -9.27
C SER A 96 -12.79 11.34 -9.40
N LEU A 97 -13.07 10.64 -10.49
CA LEU A 97 -12.50 9.32 -10.77
C LEU A 97 -10.96 9.37 -10.85
N VAL A 98 -10.41 10.41 -11.50
CA VAL A 98 -8.94 10.58 -11.59
C VAL A 98 -8.33 10.82 -10.21
N ILE A 99 -8.92 11.69 -9.39
CA ILE A 99 -8.44 11.95 -8.03
C ILE A 99 -8.51 10.70 -7.16
N LEU A 100 -9.62 9.97 -7.22
CA LEU A 100 -9.77 8.70 -6.47
C LEU A 100 -8.73 7.68 -6.91
N ALA A 101 -8.55 7.49 -8.22
CA ALA A 101 -7.57 6.57 -8.77
C ALA A 101 -6.13 6.91 -8.32
N LEU A 102 -5.73 8.18 -8.36
CA LEU A 102 -4.43 8.63 -7.87
C LEU A 102 -4.30 8.43 -6.35
N THR A 103 -5.38 8.68 -5.61
CA THR A 103 -5.37 8.50 -4.15
C THR A 103 -5.12 7.04 -3.79
N VAL A 104 -5.91 6.13 -4.34
CA VAL A 104 -5.81 4.69 -4.02
C VAL A 104 -4.52 4.08 -4.57
N SER A 105 -4.07 4.51 -5.77
CA SER A 105 -2.91 3.89 -6.43
C SER A 105 -1.56 4.46 -5.98
N VAL A 106 -1.52 5.71 -5.50
CA VAL A 106 -0.24 6.39 -5.22
C VAL A 106 -0.19 6.95 -3.79
N PHE A 107 -1.15 7.80 -3.41
CA PHE A 107 -1.05 8.52 -2.14
C PHE A 107 -1.28 7.61 -0.93
N THR A 108 -2.22 6.66 -1.03
CA THR A 108 -2.45 5.68 0.04
C THR A 108 -1.25 4.74 0.22
N PRO A 109 -0.72 4.06 -0.83
CA PRO A 109 0.52 3.29 -0.71
C PRO A 109 1.70 4.09 -0.14
N PHE A 110 1.84 5.36 -0.55
CA PHE A 110 2.87 6.23 -0.01
C PHE A 110 2.76 6.38 1.52
N ALA A 111 1.59 6.78 2.03
CA ALA A 111 1.35 6.96 3.45
C ALA A 111 1.51 5.64 4.24
N GLU A 112 0.97 4.56 3.70
CA GLU A 112 1.04 3.22 4.31
C GLU A 112 2.47 2.69 4.39
N GLU A 113 3.28 2.83 3.34
CA GLU A 113 4.67 2.38 3.37
C GLU A 113 5.50 3.19 4.38
N PHE A 114 5.28 4.50 4.52
CA PHE A 114 5.92 5.27 5.58
C PHE A 114 5.52 4.76 6.97
N LEU A 115 4.25 4.50 7.20
CA LEU A 115 3.77 4.02 8.50
C LEU A 115 4.24 2.59 8.79
N PHE A 116 3.96 1.65 7.89
CA PHE A 116 4.16 0.23 8.17
C PHE A 116 5.63 -0.21 7.95
N ARG A 117 6.29 0.23 6.88
CA ARG A 117 7.68 -0.18 6.54
C ARG A 117 8.71 0.83 7.04
N GLY A 118 8.36 2.11 7.02
CA GLY A 118 9.19 3.16 7.60
C GLY A 118 9.22 3.13 9.11
N PHE A 119 8.07 3.17 9.76
CA PHE A 119 7.97 3.29 11.22
C PHE A 119 7.84 1.93 11.92
N ILE A 120 6.71 1.23 11.74
CA ILE A 120 6.40 0.02 12.54
C ILE A 120 7.46 -1.06 12.32
N LEU A 121 7.75 -1.43 11.09
CA LEU A 121 8.75 -2.46 10.78
C LEU A 121 10.14 -2.07 11.28
N THR A 122 10.54 -0.80 11.13
CA THR A 122 11.85 -0.32 11.63
C THR A 122 11.95 -0.44 13.15
N MET A 123 10.88 -0.12 13.89
CA MET A 123 10.87 -0.29 15.36
C MET A 123 10.91 -1.76 15.78
N LEU A 124 10.20 -2.63 15.06
CA LEU A 124 10.20 -4.07 15.33
C LEU A 124 11.58 -4.70 15.05
N LEU A 125 12.27 -4.29 13.98
CA LEU A 125 13.61 -4.78 13.65
C LEU A 125 14.67 -4.46 14.71
N LYS A 126 14.43 -3.48 15.59
CA LYS A 126 15.31 -3.18 16.74
C LYS A 126 15.18 -4.20 17.87
N ARG A 127 14.13 -5.03 17.88
CA ARG A 127 13.82 -5.96 18.98
C ARG A 127 13.66 -7.42 18.56
N TYR A 128 13.29 -7.66 17.31
CA TYR A 128 12.94 -8.99 16.80
C TYR A 128 13.72 -9.34 15.53
N SER A 129 13.75 -10.63 15.20
CA SER A 129 14.32 -11.08 13.94
C SER A 129 13.55 -10.52 12.73
N PRO A 130 14.18 -10.43 11.55
CA PRO A 130 13.52 -9.89 10.34
C PRO A 130 12.19 -10.58 10.02
N ILE A 131 12.14 -11.91 10.11
CA ILE A 131 10.93 -12.70 9.82
C ILE A 131 9.79 -12.31 10.79
N VAL A 132 10.07 -12.32 12.09
CA VAL A 132 9.08 -11.95 13.11
C VAL A 132 8.60 -10.52 12.92
N SER A 133 9.52 -9.60 12.63
CA SER A 133 9.20 -8.18 12.39
C SER A 133 8.29 -8.00 11.18
N ILE A 134 8.58 -8.70 10.07
CA ILE A 134 7.75 -8.69 8.86
C ILE A 134 6.36 -9.21 9.17
N VAL A 135 6.25 -10.39 9.82
CA VAL A 135 4.96 -11.00 10.13
C VAL A 135 4.10 -10.11 11.01
N ILE A 136 4.67 -9.56 12.09
CA ILE A 136 3.93 -8.65 12.99
C ILE A 136 3.50 -7.38 12.25
N SER A 137 4.39 -6.73 11.50
CA SER A 137 4.07 -5.53 10.74
C SER A 137 2.98 -5.78 9.70
N SER A 138 3.03 -6.93 9.02
CA SER A 138 2.04 -7.32 8.00
C SER A 138 0.70 -7.67 8.63
N PHE A 139 0.68 -8.27 9.81
CA PHE A 139 -0.54 -8.51 10.56
C PHE A 139 -1.21 -7.20 10.98
N VAL A 140 -0.43 -6.25 11.54
CA VAL A 140 -0.96 -4.91 11.90
C VAL A 140 -1.46 -4.17 10.66
N PHE A 141 -0.78 -4.32 9.52
CA PHE A 141 -1.23 -3.77 8.24
C PHE A 141 -2.57 -4.39 7.79
N SER A 142 -2.70 -5.71 7.91
CA SER A 142 -3.91 -6.41 7.44
C SER A 142 -5.16 -6.06 8.25
N ILE A 143 -5.06 -5.90 9.57
CA ILE A 143 -6.22 -5.53 10.41
C ILE A 143 -6.69 -4.08 10.22
N ALA A 144 -5.92 -3.24 9.51
CA ALA A 144 -6.34 -1.91 9.09
C ALA A 144 -7.19 -1.93 7.81
N HIS A 145 -7.42 -3.11 7.22
CA HIS A 145 -8.22 -3.30 6.02
C HIS A 145 -9.56 -3.96 6.32
N GLU A 146 -10.50 -3.87 5.38
CA GLU A 146 -11.78 -4.58 5.45
C GLU A 146 -11.55 -6.10 5.61
N PRO A 147 -12.40 -6.82 6.36
CA PRO A 147 -12.23 -8.26 6.62
C PRO A 147 -12.00 -9.09 5.37
N ILE A 148 -12.69 -8.76 4.29
CA ILE A 148 -12.55 -9.45 2.99
C ILE A 148 -11.17 -9.23 2.36
N ALA A 149 -10.53 -8.07 2.57
CA ALA A 149 -9.24 -7.70 2.04
C ALA A 149 -8.05 -8.14 2.93
N MET A 150 -8.31 -8.57 4.18
CA MET A 150 -7.25 -8.86 5.16
C MET A 150 -6.23 -9.90 4.67
N ALA A 151 -6.67 -10.97 4.00
CA ALA A 151 -5.77 -12.00 3.49
C ALA A 151 -4.84 -11.46 2.39
N LEU A 152 -5.38 -10.64 1.47
CA LEU A 152 -4.61 -9.95 0.44
C LEU A 152 -3.59 -8.98 1.06
N ALA A 153 -4.05 -8.14 1.99
CA ALA A 153 -3.22 -7.17 2.69
C ALA A 153 -2.10 -7.83 3.51
N PHE A 154 -2.39 -8.96 4.17
CA PHE A 154 -1.38 -9.71 4.91
C PHE A 154 -0.30 -10.28 3.97
N GLY A 155 -0.69 -10.93 2.87
CA GLY A 155 0.22 -11.50 1.90
C GLY A 155 1.11 -10.43 1.23
N GLY A 156 0.50 -9.40 0.66
CA GLY A 156 1.22 -8.23 0.11
C GLY A 156 2.10 -7.57 1.17
N GLY A 157 1.58 -7.46 2.39
CA GLY A 157 2.31 -6.96 3.55
C GLY A 157 3.62 -7.68 3.80
N CYS A 158 3.61 -9.00 3.75
CA CYS A 158 4.80 -9.83 3.90
C CYS A 158 5.81 -9.61 2.75
N LEU A 159 5.33 -9.53 1.52
CA LEU A 159 6.18 -9.30 0.34
C LEU A 159 6.84 -7.91 0.38
N TYR A 160 6.08 -6.86 0.67
CA TYR A 160 6.61 -5.49 0.78
C TYR A 160 7.54 -5.33 1.98
N GLY A 161 7.22 -5.97 3.12
CA GLY A 161 8.09 -6.01 4.28
C GLY A 161 9.42 -6.73 3.99
N TRP A 162 9.37 -7.86 3.27
CA TRP A 162 10.57 -8.56 2.81
C TRP A 162 11.41 -7.69 1.88
N LEU A 163 10.78 -7.03 0.89
CA LEU A 163 11.45 -6.16 -0.07
C LEU A 163 12.15 -4.99 0.64
N ARG A 164 11.48 -4.37 1.64
CA ARG A 164 12.06 -3.33 2.50
C ARG A 164 13.27 -3.83 3.27
N VAL A 165 13.20 -5.00 3.88
CA VAL A 165 14.34 -5.58 4.63
C VAL A 165 15.49 -5.93 3.70
N LYS A 166 15.18 -6.51 2.54
CA LYS A 166 16.19 -6.94 1.54
C LYS A 166 16.96 -5.76 0.94
N THR A 167 16.29 -4.65 0.66
CA THR A 167 16.89 -3.47 0.02
C THR A 167 17.40 -2.43 1.02
N GLY A 168 16.91 -2.45 2.25
CA GLY A 168 17.20 -1.41 3.26
C GLY A 168 16.42 -0.12 3.05
N SER A 169 15.62 0.01 1.98
CA SER A 169 14.89 1.20 1.56
C SER A 169 13.37 0.96 1.50
N ILE A 170 12.56 2.00 1.72
CA ILE A 170 11.10 1.93 1.56
C ILE A 170 10.66 2.10 0.10
N TYR A 171 11.47 2.72 -0.76
CA TYR A 171 11.05 3.04 -2.12
C TYR A 171 10.73 1.80 -2.98
N PRO A 172 11.51 0.70 -2.94
CA PRO A 172 11.16 -0.49 -3.71
C PRO A 172 9.80 -1.09 -3.31
N SER A 173 9.50 -1.15 -1.99
CA SER A 173 8.19 -1.62 -1.52
C SER A 173 7.07 -0.65 -1.88
N MET A 174 7.30 0.65 -1.78
CA MET A 174 6.35 1.70 -2.18
C MET A 174 6.02 1.62 -3.68
N ILE A 175 7.03 1.43 -4.53
CA ILE A 175 6.84 1.28 -5.99
C ILE A 175 6.05 0.01 -6.29
N ALA A 176 6.41 -1.14 -5.69
CA ALA A 176 5.69 -2.39 -5.88
C ALA A 176 4.22 -2.25 -5.45
N HIS A 177 3.97 -1.69 -4.28
CA HIS A 177 2.63 -1.46 -3.75
C HIS A 177 1.80 -0.50 -4.62
N ALA A 178 2.39 0.61 -5.06
CA ALA A 178 1.71 1.56 -5.96
C ALA A 178 1.37 0.93 -7.33
N ILE A 179 2.27 0.13 -7.90
CA ILE A 179 2.01 -0.61 -9.15
C ILE A 179 0.88 -1.63 -8.93
N TRP A 180 0.90 -2.37 -7.82
CA TRP A 180 -0.15 -3.33 -7.48
C TRP A 180 -1.51 -2.65 -7.34
N ASN A 181 -1.61 -1.60 -6.54
CA ASN A 181 -2.86 -0.85 -6.37
C ASN A 181 -3.33 -0.21 -7.67
N GLY A 182 -2.41 0.31 -8.49
CA GLY A 182 -2.73 0.82 -9.82
C GLY A 182 -3.29 -0.25 -10.75
N PHE A 183 -2.72 -1.46 -10.73
CA PHE A 183 -3.24 -2.60 -11.49
C PHE A 183 -4.68 -2.97 -11.05
N ILE A 184 -4.92 -3.11 -9.75
CA ILE A 184 -6.27 -3.41 -9.22
C ILE A 184 -7.25 -2.27 -9.56
N THR A 185 -6.84 -1.02 -9.41
CA THR A 185 -7.66 0.16 -9.77
C THR A 185 -8.07 0.12 -11.25
N LEU A 186 -7.15 -0.20 -12.16
CA LEU A 186 -7.48 -0.34 -13.58
C LEU A 186 -8.45 -1.49 -13.82
N VAL A 187 -8.26 -2.64 -13.16
CA VAL A 187 -9.22 -3.75 -13.26
C VAL A 187 -10.61 -3.31 -12.81
N VAL A 188 -10.73 -2.60 -11.68
CA VAL A 188 -12.03 -2.12 -11.16
C VAL A 188 -12.69 -1.10 -12.09
N ILE A 189 -11.92 -0.19 -12.72
CA ILE A 189 -12.47 0.83 -13.62
C ILE A 189 -12.96 0.23 -14.94
N PHE A 190 -12.33 -0.83 -15.44
CA PHE A 190 -12.62 -1.41 -16.75
C PHE A 190 -13.37 -2.75 -16.71
N ALA A 191 -13.67 -3.30 -15.53
CA ALA A 191 -14.51 -4.49 -15.35
C ALA A 191 -16.02 -4.15 -15.33
#